data_500dfcd35a0ae224017fe66e8bf40085
#
_entry.id   500dfcd35a0ae224017fe66e8bf40085
#
_cell.length_a   1.000
_cell.length_b   1.000
_cell.length_c   1.000
_cell.angle_alpha   90.00
_cell.angle_beta   90.00
_cell.angle_gamma   90.00
#
_symmetry.space_group_name_H-M   'P 1'
#
loop_
_entity.id
_entity.type
_entity.pdbx_description
1 polymer ?
#
loop_
_entity_poly.entity_id
_entity_poly.type
_entity_poly.pdbx_seq_one_letter_code
_entity_poly.pdbx_strand_id
1 'polypeptide(L)'
;MRTERLFIFTLFTLFSFIVSAQNDFRDGYIVTSSKDTLRGALEYRSDKRNYFSCRFRSGMDVQLYSPEDITGYGYVNDKYYSSLIIKGSFVEVLVSGKVSLYKSETNFYLQKTGEALFKLEQKENKTELREGRLIIVEDARWKGIINYLVYDCVKTKNASKDLKFNEESITKFILKYNICTGSEYIDYKANKPWSKLIPGFSGGILNSKVRVIDVFNYLDYLPDQYQSSDPFVGFVLEFSSPRLSEKAAIETEVQLIKQVFSEEVRRDYPTIVELEETLFTLNTLSFNYSLKYKFNGNKLTPFIQGGGTYDYLFRSNTEFIEETVFLNEKEVTTSYSNPFDFKKYQLGFWAGIGLSKRIKQNKLAARIRYSNTTLFSAHQEMHANNYNFSFSLSFTFE
;
A
#
# COMPACT_ATOMS: atom_id res chain seq x y z
N MET A 1 25.53 19.80 6.73
CA MET A 1 24.39 20.12 7.63
C MET A 1 23.50 21.29 7.17
N ARG A 2 24.01 22.47 6.78
CA ARG A 2 23.16 23.59 6.31
C ARG A 2 22.54 23.34 4.93
N THR A 3 23.28 22.79 3.99
CA THR A 3 22.82 22.46 2.62
C THR A 3 21.79 21.34 2.60
N GLU A 4 21.93 20.32 3.42
CA GLU A 4 20.96 19.21 3.52
C GLU A 4 19.62 19.69 4.09
N ARG A 5 19.64 20.55 5.10
CA ARG A 5 18.41 21.15 5.68
C ARG A 5 17.70 22.05 4.66
N LEU A 6 18.46 22.79 3.84
CA LEU A 6 17.89 23.64 2.78
C LEU A 6 17.25 22.78 1.68
N PHE A 7 17.88 21.67 1.29
CA PHE A 7 17.36 20.75 0.30
C PHE A 7 16.05 20.07 0.76
N ILE A 8 16.00 19.60 2.01
CA ILE A 8 14.81 19.01 2.62
C ILE A 8 13.69 20.06 2.70
N PHE A 9 13.99 21.29 3.09
CA PHE A 9 13.01 22.37 3.18
C PHE A 9 12.47 22.77 1.80
N THR A 10 13.32 22.83 0.78
CA THR A 10 12.92 23.13 -0.61
C THR A 10 12.08 21.99 -1.21
N LEU A 11 12.41 20.73 -0.88
CA LEU A 11 11.62 19.56 -1.30
C LEU A 11 10.22 19.58 -0.64
N PHE A 12 10.16 19.96 0.64
CA PHE A 12 8.90 20.06 1.40
C PHE A 12 8.00 21.20 0.89
N THR A 13 8.59 22.35 0.52
CA THR A 13 7.86 23.48 -0.05
C THR A 13 7.37 23.19 -1.47
N LEU A 14 8.16 22.53 -2.32
CA LEU A 14 7.72 22.07 -3.63
C LEU A 14 6.56 21.05 -3.52
N PHE A 15 6.56 20.19 -2.52
CA PHE A 15 5.48 19.24 -2.27
C PHE A 15 4.18 19.92 -1.82
N SER A 16 4.27 21.02 -1.08
CA SER A 16 3.09 21.78 -0.62
C SER A 16 2.30 22.40 -1.78
N PHE A 17 2.94 22.74 -2.89
CA PHE A 17 2.27 23.26 -4.08
C PHE A 17 1.56 22.18 -4.93
N ILE A 18 1.96 20.91 -4.82
CA ILE A 18 1.34 19.80 -5.56
C ILE A 18 0.08 19.28 -4.85
N VAL A 19 -0.02 19.46 -3.54
CA VAL A 19 -1.19 19.12 -2.71
C VAL A 19 -2.18 20.30 -2.65
N SER A 20 -2.40 20.99 -3.74
CA SER A 20 -3.68 21.68 -3.90
C SER A 20 -4.75 20.61 -3.83
N ALA A 21 -5.57 20.63 -2.80
CA ALA A 21 -6.69 19.73 -2.59
C ALA A 21 -7.68 19.89 -3.76
N GLN A 22 -7.34 19.31 -4.91
CA GLN A 22 -8.23 19.24 -6.05
C GLN A 22 -9.38 18.35 -5.60
N ASN A 23 -10.52 18.97 -5.35
CA ASN A 23 -11.75 18.25 -5.09
C ASN A 23 -11.98 17.28 -6.26
N ASP A 24 -12.04 15.99 -5.97
CA ASP A 24 -12.28 14.92 -6.96
C ASP A 24 -13.77 14.93 -7.33
N PHE A 25 -14.14 15.78 -8.26
CA PHE A 25 -15.50 15.80 -8.80
C PHE A 25 -15.61 14.81 -9.94
N ARG A 26 -16.53 13.86 -9.82
CA ARG A 26 -16.83 12.83 -10.81
C ARG A 26 -18.25 12.97 -11.32
N ASP A 27 -18.49 12.54 -12.56
CA ASP A 27 -19.82 12.54 -13.14
C ASP A 27 -20.78 11.73 -12.28
N GLY A 28 -21.95 12.34 -12.01
CA GLY A 28 -22.95 11.77 -11.14
C GLY A 28 -24.28 12.49 -11.22
N TYR A 29 -25.16 12.16 -10.30
CA TYR A 29 -26.49 12.72 -10.24
C TYR A 29 -27.02 12.74 -8.81
N ILE A 30 -27.96 13.63 -8.55
CA ILE A 30 -28.79 13.64 -7.34
C ILE A 30 -30.24 13.31 -7.72
N VAL A 31 -30.96 12.70 -6.79
CA VAL A 31 -32.39 12.43 -6.90
C VAL A 31 -33.09 13.28 -5.87
N THR A 32 -33.91 14.23 -6.34
CA THR A 32 -34.63 15.18 -5.50
C THR A 32 -35.78 14.52 -4.74
N SER A 33 -36.42 15.26 -3.81
CA SER A 33 -37.60 14.79 -3.08
C SER A 33 -38.81 14.60 -4.02
N SER A 34 -38.86 15.32 -5.15
CA SER A 34 -39.87 15.14 -6.21
C SER A 34 -39.56 13.93 -7.13
N LYS A 35 -38.48 13.19 -6.85
CA LYS A 35 -37.97 12.06 -7.66
C LYS A 35 -37.38 12.46 -9.02
N ASP A 36 -37.10 13.73 -9.24
CA ASP A 36 -36.40 14.21 -10.43
C ASP A 36 -34.90 13.90 -10.30
N THR A 37 -34.27 13.57 -11.41
CA THR A 37 -32.82 13.28 -11.46
C THR A 37 -32.09 14.46 -12.08
N LEU A 38 -31.25 15.13 -11.30
CA LEU A 38 -30.40 16.21 -11.76
C LEU A 38 -28.97 15.67 -11.99
N ARG A 39 -28.45 15.80 -13.22
CA ARG A 39 -27.11 15.37 -13.59
C ARG A 39 -26.10 16.49 -13.38
N GLY A 40 -24.89 16.12 -12.95
CA GLY A 40 -23.78 17.03 -12.67
C GLY A 40 -22.55 16.29 -12.20
N ALA A 41 -21.76 16.91 -11.35
CA ALA A 41 -20.57 16.28 -10.79
C ALA A 41 -20.65 16.19 -9.25
N LEU A 42 -20.28 15.07 -8.69
CA LEU A 42 -20.25 14.79 -7.25
C LEU A 42 -18.80 14.72 -6.75
N GLU A 43 -18.53 15.37 -5.62
CA GLU A 43 -17.25 15.24 -4.96
C GLU A 43 -17.05 13.82 -4.43
N TYR A 44 -16.02 13.13 -4.93
CA TYR A 44 -15.69 11.76 -4.51
C TYR A 44 -14.90 11.78 -3.19
N ARG A 45 -15.58 11.46 -2.10
CA ARG A 45 -15.05 11.53 -0.74
C ARG A 45 -14.95 10.14 -0.10
N SER A 46 -14.43 10.09 1.12
CA SER A 46 -14.45 8.87 1.94
C SER A 46 -15.90 8.46 2.26
N ASP A 47 -16.15 7.16 2.36
CA ASP A 47 -17.48 6.62 2.66
C ASP A 47 -18.10 7.28 3.90
N LYS A 48 -17.33 7.50 4.97
CA LYS A 48 -17.80 8.14 6.19
C LYS A 48 -18.43 9.51 5.92
N ARG A 49 -17.81 10.34 5.07
CA ARG A 49 -18.39 11.67 4.72
C ARG A 49 -19.61 11.54 3.81
N ASN A 50 -19.63 10.52 2.97
CA ASN A 50 -20.74 10.26 2.06
C ASN A 50 -22.03 9.84 2.76
N TYR A 51 -21.95 9.30 3.97
CA TYR A 51 -23.16 8.99 4.76
C TYR A 51 -23.86 10.22 5.33
N PHE A 52 -23.16 11.34 5.48
CA PHE A 52 -23.73 12.54 6.10
C PHE A 52 -24.14 13.64 5.12
N SER A 53 -23.44 13.76 4.01
CA SER A 53 -23.69 14.82 3.05
C SER A 53 -23.13 14.52 1.67
N CYS A 54 -23.69 15.18 0.66
CA CYS A 54 -23.25 15.10 -0.73
C CYS A 54 -22.91 16.51 -1.21
N ARG A 55 -21.75 16.71 -1.85
CA ARG A 55 -21.42 17.95 -2.55
C ARG A 55 -21.63 17.74 -4.05
N PHE A 56 -22.58 18.44 -4.58
CA PHE A 56 -22.98 18.37 -5.98
C PHE A 56 -22.67 19.68 -6.69
N ARG A 57 -22.08 19.58 -7.88
CA ARG A 57 -21.74 20.69 -8.74
C ARG A 57 -22.58 20.64 -10.00
N SER A 58 -23.35 21.72 -10.23
CA SER A 58 -24.07 21.99 -11.46
C SER A 58 -23.50 23.25 -12.11
N GLY A 59 -22.84 23.10 -13.26
CA GLY A 59 -22.09 24.21 -13.85
C GLY A 59 -20.95 24.70 -12.95
N MET A 60 -20.99 25.98 -12.53
CA MET A 60 -19.99 26.58 -11.64
C MET A 60 -20.39 26.50 -10.17
N ASP A 61 -21.66 26.24 -9.86
CA ASP A 61 -22.20 26.25 -8.51
C ASP A 61 -21.98 24.89 -7.82
N VAL A 62 -21.50 24.94 -6.58
CA VAL A 62 -21.33 23.77 -5.72
C VAL A 62 -22.27 23.90 -4.52
N GLN A 63 -23.18 22.94 -4.39
CA GLN A 63 -24.13 22.87 -3.30
C GLN A 63 -23.87 21.65 -2.42
N LEU A 64 -24.16 21.82 -1.12
CA LEU A 64 -24.10 20.74 -0.14
C LEU A 64 -25.51 20.28 0.16
N TYR A 65 -25.77 18.98 -0.01
CA TYR A 65 -27.06 18.37 0.30
C TYR A 65 -26.93 17.41 1.48
N SER A 66 -27.90 17.48 2.38
CA SER A 66 -28.09 16.56 3.49
C SER A 66 -29.04 15.41 3.11
N PRO A 67 -29.18 14.35 3.93
CA PRO A 67 -30.18 13.30 3.72
C PRO A 67 -31.63 13.79 3.74
N GLU A 68 -31.90 15.00 4.27
CA GLU A 68 -33.23 15.60 4.33
C GLU A 68 -33.58 16.36 3.05
N ASP A 69 -32.57 16.81 2.30
CA ASP A 69 -32.74 17.63 1.11
C ASP A 69 -33.04 16.81 -0.15
N ILE A 70 -32.46 15.59 -0.25
CA ILE A 70 -32.54 14.73 -1.43
C ILE A 70 -32.78 13.27 -1.03
N THR A 71 -33.43 12.50 -1.91
CA THR A 71 -33.71 11.07 -1.68
C THR A 71 -32.53 10.17 -1.99
N GLY A 72 -31.54 10.65 -2.75
CA GLY A 72 -30.34 9.91 -3.04
C GLY A 72 -29.40 10.62 -4.00
N TYR A 73 -28.22 10.06 -4.16
CA TYR A 73 -27.22 10.50 -5.13
C TYR A 73 -26.34 9.33 -5.57
N GLY A 74 -25.76 9.42 -6.76
CA GLY A 74 -24.90 8.35 -7.27
C GLY A 74 -23.89 8.83 -8.28
N TYR A 75 -22.76 8.15 -8.30
CA TYR A 75 -21.72 8.31 -9.32
C TYR A 75 -22.05 7.44 -10.54
N VAL A 76 -21.75 7.90 -11.73
CA VAL A 76 -21.99 7.11 -12.95
C VAL A 76 -21.15 5.84 -12.92
N ASN A 77 -21.81 4.67 -13.06
CA ASN A 77 -21.19 3.34 -13.01
C ASN A 77 -20.42 3.04 -11.71
N ASP A 78 -20.82 3.63 -10.60
CA ASP A 78 -20.21 3.46 -9.29
C ASP A 78 -21.27 3.52 -8.19
N LYS A 79 -20.88 3.86 -6.98
CA LYS A 79 -21.68 3.90 -5.77
C LYS A 79 -22.95 4.73 -5.92
N TYR A 80 -24.03 4.21 -5.34
CA TYR A 80 -25.28 4.93 -5.15
C TYR A 80 -25.64 4.98 -3.66
N TYR A 81 -26.10 6.13 -3.19
CA TYR A 81 -26.48 6.39 -1.81
C TYR A 81 -27.94 6.82 -1.74
N SER A 82 -28.70 6.25 -0.79
CA SER A 82 -30.10 6.57 -0.54
C SER A 82 -30.31 7.09 0.87
N SER A 83 -31.14 8.12 1.05
CA SER A 83 -31.57 8.63 2.35
C SER A 83 -32.88 7.99 2.85
N LEU A 84 -33.52 7.17 2.01
CA LEU A 84 -34.85 6.61 2.30
C LEU A 84 -34.81 5.40 3.25
N ILE A 85 -33.63 4.83 3.50
CA ILE A 85 -33.48 3.55 4.23
C ILE A 85 -33.30 3.79 5.73
N ILE A 86 -32.46 4.76 6.11
CA ILE A 86 -32.20 5.13 7.50
C ILE A 86 -32.41 6.64 7.63
N LYS A 87 -33.28 7.04 8.53
CA LYS A 87 -33.58 8.45 8.78
C LYS A 87 -32.32 9.22 9.22
N GLY A 88 -32.08 10.35 8.56
CA GLY A 88 -30.99 11.28 8.89
C GLY A 88 -29.61 10.82 8.39
N SER A 89 -29.53 9.78 7.57
CA SER A 89 -28.25 9.30 6.99
C SER A 89 -28.45 8.76 5.57
N PHE A 90 -27.50 9.02 4.72
CA PHE A 90 -27.38 8.26 3.47
C PHE A 90 -26.82 6.87 3.75
N VAL A 91 -27.28 5.86 3.04
CA VAL A 91 -26.71 4.51 3.06
C VAL A 91 -26.29 4.11 1.66
N GLU A 92 -25.16 3.46 1.53
CA GLU A 92 -24.70 2.92 0.24
C GLU A 92 -25.60 1.74 -0.15
N VAL A 93 -26.18 1.80 -1.34
CA VAL A 93 -26.94 0.69 -1.92
C VAL A 93 -25.96 -0.18 -2.70
N LEU A 94 -25.64 -1.35 -2.18
CA LEU A 94 -24.76 -2.28 -2.84
C LEU A 94 -25.47 -3.06 -3.94
N VAL A 95 -26.68 -3.55 -3.63
CA VAL A 95 -27.55 -4.28 -4.56
C VAL A 95 -28.98 -3.81 -4.36
N SER A 96 -29.67 -3.49 -5.42
CA SER A 96 -31.11 -3.29 -5.45
C SER A 96 -31.77 -4.46 -6.19
N GLY A 97 -32.85 -5.05 -5.64
CA GLY A 97 -33.55 -6.19 -6.23
C GLY A 97 -34.66 -6.71 -5.32
N LYS A 98 -35.12 -7.95 -5.52
CA LYS A 98 -36.11 -8.61 -4.66
C LYS A 98 -35.65 -8.62 -3.19
N VAL A 99 -34.35 -8.90 -2.96
CA VAL A 99 -33.66 -8.58 -1.72
C VAL A 99 -32.62 -7.55 -2.04
N SER A 100 -32.71 -6.38 -1.39
CA SER A 100 -31.77 -5.29 -1.49
C SER A 100 -30.77 -5.33 -0.34
N LEU A 101 -29.50 -4.99 -0.65
CA LEU A 101 -28.40 -4.93 0.32
C LEU A 101 -27.89 -3.51 0.43
N TYR A 102 -27.82 -3.02 1.66
CA TYR A 102 -27.33 -1.69 2.00
C TYR A 102 -26.17 -1.77 2.96
N LYS A 103 -25.31 -0.74 2.95
CA LYS A 103 -24.19 -0.58 3.86
C LYS A 103 -24.17 0.81 4.47
N SER A 104 -23.97 0.88 5.78
CA SER A 104 -23.67 2.11 6.50
C SER A 104 -22.59 1.85 7.53
N GLU A 105 -21.46 2.53 7.38
CA GLU A 105 -20.24 2.31 8.18
C GLU A 105 -19.79 0.83 8.16
N THR A 106 -19.88 0.14 9.29
CA THR A 106 -19.50 -1.27 9.45
C THR A 106 -20.71 -2.22 9.40
N ASN A 107 -21.94 -1.69 9.31
CA ASN A 107 -23.17 -2.46 9.34
C ASN A 107 -23.73 -2.71 7.95
N PHE A 108 -24.32 -3.90 7.76
CA PHE A 108 -25.11 -4.23 6.59
C PHE A 108 -26.58 -4.27 6.94
N TYR A 109 -27.41 -3.96 5.96
CA TYR A 109 -28.86 -4.01 6.09
C TYR A 109 -29.43 -4.75 4.89
N LEU A 110 -30.46 -5.55 5.14
CA LEU A 110 -31.21 -6.27 4.11
C LEU A 110 -32.68 -5.89 4.17
N GLN A 111 -33.28 -5.78 3.01
CA GLN A 111 -34.72 -5.57 2.87
C GLN A 111 -35.23 -6.42 1.69
N LYS A 112 -36.17 -7.29 1.96
CA LYS A 112 -36.95 -7.96 0.92
C LYS A 112 -38.15 -7.10 0.56
N THR A 113 -38.53 -7.06 -0.70
CA THR A 113 -39.69 -6.29 -1.16
C THR A 113 -40.93 -6.64 -0.37
N GLY A 114 -41.55 -5.65 0.28
CA GLY A 114 -42.72 -5.84 1.14
C GLY A 114 -42.44 -6.24 2.57
N GLU A 115 -41.18 -6.40 2.96
CA GLU A 115 -40.77 -6.75 4.32
C GLU A 115 -40.03 -5.60 5.01
N ALA A 116 -39.87 -5.73 6.33
CA ALA A 116 -39.13 -4.77 7.15
C ALA A 116 -37.63 -4.76 6.82
N LEU A 117 -36.95 -3.68 7.20
CA LEU A 117 -35.50 -3.56 7.12
C LEU A 117 -34.84 -4.34 8.26
N PHE A 118 -33.94 -5.24 7.93
CA PHE A 118 -33.16 -6.05 8.89
C PHE A 118 -31.72 -5.55 8.95
N LYS A 119 -31.25 -5.24 10.15
CA LYS A 119 -29.84 -4.94 10.40
C LYS A 119 -29.06 -6.25 10.59
N LEU A 120 -27.97 -6.42 9.89
CA LEU A 120 -27.02 -7.51 10.09
C LEU A 120 -25.90 -7.03 11.00
N GLU A 121 -25.72 -7.70 12.13
CA GLU A 121 -24.66 -7.41 13.09
C GLU A 121 -23.90 -8.68 13.41
N GLN A 122 -22.59 -8.60 13.35
CA GLN A 122 -21.71 -9.62 13.89
C GLN A 122 -21.20 -9.13 15.24
N LYS A 123 -21.59 -9.81 16.32
CA LYS A 123 -21.03 -9.56 17.64
C LYS A 123 -19.70 -10.30 17.78
N GLU A 124 -18.93 -9.88 18.77
CA GLU A 124 -17.68 -10.57 19.11
C GLU A 124 -17.93 -12.04 19.43
N ASN A 125 -17.01 -12.89 18.98
CA ASN A 125 -17.05 -14.30 19.25
C ASN A 125 -16.93 -14.54 20.77
N LYS A 126 -17.77 -15.40 21.33
CA LYS A 126 -17.70 -15.78 22.73
C LYS A 126 -16.83 -17.01 22.87
N THR A 127 -15.95 -17.01 23.87
CA THR A 127 -15.21 -18.20 24.26
C THR A 127 -16.01 -18.92 25.34
N GLU A 128 -16.44 -20.13 25.07
CA GLU A 128 -17.16 -20.98 26.03
C GLU A 128 -16.32 -22.20 26.38
N LEU A 129 -16.33 -22.59 27.66
CA LEU A 129 -15.72 -23.84 28.12
C LEU A 129 -16.75 -24.95 27.98
N ARG A 130 -16.56 -25.87 27.02
CA ARG A 130 -17.40 -27.08 26.86
C ARG A 130 -16.53 -28.31 27.04
N GLU A 131 -16.91 -29.19 27.91
CA GLU A 131 -16.21 -30.46 28.20
C GLU A 131 -14.69 -30.27 28.46
N GLY A 132 -14.30 -29.19 29.17
CA GLY A 132 -12.91 -28.91 29.49
C GLY A 132 -12.10 -28.31 28.32
N ARG A 133 -12.73 -27.98 27.17
CA ARG A 133 -12.10 -27.36 26.02
C ARG A 133 -12.66 -25.96 25.79
N LEU A 134 -11.77 -25.01 25.53
CA LEU A 134 -12.16 -23.67 25.09
C LEU A 134 -12.63 -23.72 23.63
N ILE A 135 -13.92 -23.44 23.43
CA ILE A 135 -14.55 -23.40 22.09
C ILE A 135 -14.92 -21.95 21.80
N ILE A 136 -14.55 -21.47 20.58
CA ILE A 136 -14.98 -20.18 20.09
C ILE A 136 -16.35 -20.35 19.44
N VAL A 137 -17.36 -19.70 20.02
CA VAL A 137 -18.74 -19.70 19.50
C VAL A 137 -18.93 -18.43 18.67
N GLU A 138 -19.07 -18.60 17.34
CA GLU A 138 -19.35 -17.50 16.43
C GLU A 138 -20.81 -17.03 16.56
N ASP A 139 -21.02 -15.70 16.55
CA ASP A 139 -22.36 -15.13 16.43
C ASP A 139 -22.91 -15.31 15.00
N ALA A 140 -23.74 -16.31 14.80
CA ALA A 140 -24.34 -16.65 13.51
C ALA A 140 -25.76 -16.08 13.30
N ARG A 141 -26.28 -15.21 14.20
CA ARG A 141 -27.66 -14.69 14.11
C ARG A 141 -27.93 -13.97 12.79
N TRP A 142 -26.98 -13.21 12.29
CA TRP A 142 -27.07 -12.55 10.99
C TRP A 142 -27.27 -13.54 9.83
N LYS A 143 -26.68 -14.75 9.89
CA LYS A 143 -26.90 -15.82 8.92
C LYS A 143 -28.33 -16.34 8.96
N GLY A 144 -28.95 -16.37 10.16
CA GLY A 144 -30.37 -16.72 10.32
C GLY A 144 -31.29 -15.72 9.63
N ILE A 145 -31.01 -14.40 9.75
CA ILE A 145 -31.76 -13.35 9.05
C ILE A 145 -31.64 -13.52 7.53
N ILE A 146 -30.44 -13.77 7.02
CA ILE A 146 -30.24 -14.03 5.60
C ILE A 146 -31.06 -15.26 5.15
N ASN A 147 -30.99 -16.38 5.86
CA ASN A 147 -31.74 -17.58 5.51
C ASN A 147 -33.26 -17.35 5.51
N TYR A 148 -33.76 -16.57 6.47
CA TYR A 148 -35.16 -16.18 6.50
C TYR A 148 -35.59 -15.41 5.25
N LEU A 149 -34.79 -14.44 4.81
CA LEU A 149 -35.12 -13.61 3.65
C LEU A 149 -35.03 -14.34 2.30
N VAL A 150 -34.18 -15.39 2.22
CA VAL A 150 -33.89 -16.08 0.94
C VAL A 150 -34.48 -17.49 0.87
N TYR A 151 -35.41 -17.85 1.77
CA TYR A 151 -35.93 -19.22 1.91
C TYR A 151 -36.62 -19.75 0.65
N ASP A 152 -37.15 -18.85 -0.18
CA ASP A 152 -37.90 -19.14 -1.41
C ASP A 152 -37.00 -19.48 -2.63
N CYS A 153 -35.68 -19.50 -2.47
CA CYS A 153 -34.76 -20.00 -3.48
C CYS A 153 -34.00 -21.25 -2.99
N VAL A 154 -34.23 -22.39 -3.63
CA VAL A 154 -33.61 -23.67 -3.27
C VAL A 154 -32.07 -23.61 -3.34
N LYS A 155 -31.51 -22.86 -4.32
CA LYS A 155 -30.05 -22.73 -4.52
C LYS A 155 -29.33 -21.94 -3.42
N THR A 156 -30.06 -21.14 -2.65
CA THR A 156 -29.53 -20.34 -1.54
C THR A 156 -29.91 -20.91 -0.17
N LYS A 157 -30.84 -21.84 -0.13
CA LYS A 157 -31.25 -22.52 1.12
C LYS A 157 -30.03 -23.22 1.74
N ASN A 158 -29.77 -22.93 3.02
CA ASN A 158 -28.63 -23.42 3.80
C ASN A 158 -27.23 -23.01 3.29
N ALA A 159 -27.12 -22.26 2.20
CA ALA A 159 -25.82 -21.80 1.69
C ALA A 159 -25.22 -20.62 2.48
N SER A 160 -25.96 -20.10 3.47
CA SER A 160 -25.45 -19.04 4.36
C SER A 160 -24.42 -19.53 5.38
N LYS A 161 -24.26 -20.84 5.57
CA LYS A 161 -23.31 -21.42 6.54
C LYS A 161 -21.88 -20.97 6.30
N ASP A 162 -21.47 -20.94 5.02
CA ASP A 162 -20.10 -20.60 4.59
C ASP A 162 -19.88 -19.09 4.35
N LEU A 163 -20.91 -18.27 4.60
CA LEU A 163 -20.81 -16.84 4.43
C LEU A 163 -19.86 -16.21 5.46
N LYS A 164 -19.02 -15.32 4.98
CA LYS A 164 -18.19 -14.43 5.79
C LYS A 164 -18.90 -13.08 5.97
N PHE A 165 -18.77 -12.48 7.15
CA PHE A 165 -19.34 -11.16 7.44
C PHE A 165 -18.49 -10.06 6.80
N ASN A 166 -18.52 -9.97 5.47
CA ASN A 166 -17.86 -8.93 4.69
C ASN A 166 -18.68 -8.57 3.45
N GLU A 167 -18.38 -7.42 2.87
CA GLU A 167 -19.10 -6.86 1.73
C GLU A 167 -19.13 -7.83 0.54
N GLU A 168 -17.99 -8.45 0.23
CA GLU A 168 -17.86 -9.34 -0.92
C GLU A 168 -18.76 -10.57 -0.80
N SER A 169 -18.67 -11.28 0.33
CA SER A 169 -19.38 -12.52 0.56
C SER A 169 -20.89 -12.30 0.56
N ILE A 170 -21.36 -11.26 1.26
CA ILE A 170 -22.79 -10.94 1.39
C ILE A 170 -23.32 -10.46 0.02
N THR A 171 -22.60 -9.55 -0.67
CA THR A 171 -23.03 -9.05 -1.99
C THR A 171 -23.18 -10.17 -3.00
N LYS A 172 -22.15 -11.05 -3.13
CA LYS A 172 -22.19 -12.19 -4.06
C LYS A 172 -23.37 -13.12 -3.76
N PHE A 173 -23.67 -13.31 -2.47
CA PHE A 173 -24.78 -14.17 -2.06
C PHE A 173 -26.15 -13.57 -2.41
N ILE A 174 -26.35 -12.28 -2.16
CA ILE A 174 -27.61 -11.59 -2.49
C ILE A 174 -27.82 -11.51 -4.01
N LEU A 175 -26.75 -11.26 -4.77
CA LEU A 175 -26.82 -11.33 -6.24
C LEU A 175 -27.26 -12.73 -6.71
N LYS A 176 -26.67 -13.81 -6.15
CA LYS A 176 -27.04 -15.19 -6.47
C LYS A 176 -28.53 -15.47 -6.15
N TYR A 177 -29.04 -14.92 -5.07
CA TYR A 177 -30.44 -15.02 -4.72
C TYR A 177 -31.35 -14.30 -5.72
N ASN A 178 -31.07 -13.02 -6.06
CA ASN A 178 -31.88 -12.24 -7.00
C ASN A 178 -31.89 -12.89 -8.40
N ILE A 179 -30.76 -13.45 -8.85
CA ILE A 179 -30.67 -14.24 -10.09
C ILE A 179 -31.54 -15.50 -9.99
N CYS A 180 -31.48 -16.22 -8.87
CA CYS A 180 -32.25 -17.46 -8.66
C CYS A 180 -33.76 -17.24 -8.75
N THR A 181 -34.25 -16.10 -8.26
CA THR A 181 -35.67 -15.76 -8.28
C THR A 181 -36.14 -15.14 -9.61
N GLY A 182 -35.22 -14.95 -10.56
CA GLY A 182 -35.51 -14.31 -11.85
C GLY A 182 -35.90 -12.84 -11.72
N SER A 183 -35.54 -12.20 -10.60
CA SER A 183 -35.93 -10.82 -10.33
C SER A 183 -34.95 -9.85 -10.99
N GLU A 184 -35.47 -8.71 -11.44
CA GLU A 184 -34.61 -7.60 -11.86
C GLU A 184 -33.75 -7.13 -10.68
N TYR A 185 -32.50 -6.84 -10.95
CA TYR A 185 -31.57 -6.33 -9.93
C TYR A 185 -30.54 -5.37 -10.52
N ILE A 186 -29.98 -4.52 -9.68
CA ILE A 186 -28.88 -3.61 -10.02
C ILE A 186 -27.74 -3.87 -9.04
N ASP A 187 -26.56 -4.21 -9.56
CA ASP A 187 -25.28 -4.15 -8.83
C ASP A 187 -24.59 -2.83 -9.19
N TYR A 188 -24.61 -1.86 -8.28
CA TYR A 188 -24.10 -0.51 -8.55
C TYR A 188 -22.61 -0.44 -8.84
N LYS A 189 -21.82 -1.40 -8.32
CA LYS A 189 -20.36 -1.50 -8.55
C LYS A 189 -19.98 -2.69 -9.45
N ALA A 190 -20.88 -3.14 -10.34
CA ALA A 190 -20.64 -4.30 -11.20
C ALA A 190 -19.36 -4.19 -12.03
N ASN A 191 -19.02 -2.98 -12.48
CA ASN A 191 -17.84 -2.72 -13.30
C ASN A 191 -16.51 -2.68 -12.51
N LYS A 192 -16.56 -2.80 -11.17
CA LYS A 192 -15.37 -2.79 -10.31
C LYS A 192 -15.07 -4.18 -9.80
N PRO A 193 -13.91 -4.76 -10.15
CA PRO A 193 -13.54 -6.07 -9.65
C PRO A 193 -13.25 -6.04 -8.13
N TRP A 194 -13.51 -7.16 -7.45
CA TRP A 194 -13.18 -7.35 -6.06
C TRP A 194 -11.67 -7.38 -5.80
N SER A 195 -10.93 -7.90 -6.75
CA SER A 195 -9.47 -7.94 -6.69
C SER A 195 -8.87 -7.66 -8.05
N LYS A 196 -7.78 -6.93 -8.09
CA LYS A 196 -6.98 -6.66 -9.27
C LYS A 196 -5.52 -6.90 -8.93
N LEU A 197 -4.86 -7.73 -9.71
CA LEU A 197 -3.45 -8.03 -9.61
C LEU A 197 -2.75 -7.47 -10.85
N ILE A 198 -1.75 -6.64 -10.65
CA ILE A 198 -1.08 -5.89 -11.72
C ILE A 198 0.42 -6.19 -11.65
N PRO A 199 0.95 -7.00 -12.57
CA PRO A 199 2.38 -7.24 -12.67
C PRO A 199 3.10 -6.08 -13.36
N GLY A 200 4.41 -5.99 -13.13
CA GLY A 200 5.26 -4.99 -13.76
C GLY A 200 6.73 -5.20 -13.48
N PHE A 201 7.54 -4.33 -14.06
CA PHE A 201 8.98 -4.30 -13.86
C PHE A 201 9.38 -2.93 -13.30
N SER A 202 10.48 -2.93 -12.57
CA SER A 202 11.10 -1.72 -12.05
C SER A 202 12.60 -1.72 -12.33
N GLY A 203 13.17 -0.54 -12.31
CA GLY A 203 14.61 -0.35 -12.36
C GLY A 203 14.98 1.03 -11.88
N GLY A 204 16.17 1.17 -11.38
CA GLY A 204 16.59 2.44 -10.81
C GLY A 204 18.04 2.43 -10.33
N ILE A 205 18.37 3.47 -9.57
CA ILE A 205 19.66 3.67 -8.93
C ILE A 205 19.46 3.67 -7.42
N LEU A 206 20.29 2.95 -6.72
CA LEU A 206 20.34 2.84 -5.28
C LEU A 206 21.64 3.49 -4.78
N ASN A 207 21.51 4.55 -4.01
CA ASN A 207 22.63 5.16 -3.29
C ASN A 207 22.61 4.62 -1.87
N SER A 208 23.64 3.91 -1.50
CA SER A 208 23.79 3.22 -0.23
C SER A 208 24.88 3.86 0.61
N LYS A 209 24.61 3.98 1.91
CA LYS A 209 25.53 4.48 2.91
C LYS A 209 25.55 3.53 4.09
N VAL A 210 26.65 2.79 4.21
CA VAL A 210 26.90 1.92 5.35
C VAL A 210 27.69 2.69 6.39
N ARG A 211 27.17 2.82 7.60
CA ARG A 211 27.87 3.39 8.74
C ARG A 211 28.34 2.27 9.64
N VAL A 212 29.65 2.23 9.84
CA VAL A 212 30.31 1.29 10.75
C VAL A 212 30.45 1.96 12.10
N ILE A 213 30.08 1.27 13.17
CA ILE A 213 30.28 1.69 14.56
C ILE A 213 31.08 0.58 15.20
N ASP A 214 32.36 0.86 15.42
CA ASP A 214 33.24 -0.03 16.20
C ASP A 214 33.06 0.31 17.68
N VAL A 215 32.54 -0.66 18.46
CA VAL A 215 32.22 -0.46 19.88
C VAL A 215 33.48 -0.45 20.74
N PHE A 216 34.58 -1.06 20.27
CA PHE A 216 35.79 -1.29 21.05
C PHE A 216 37.07 -0.66 20.48
N ASN A 217 36.99 0.06 19.35
CA ASN A 217 38.12 0.65 18.62
C ASN A 217 39.17 -0.39 18.20
N TYR A 218 38.77 -1.62 17.88
CA TYR A 218 39.67 -2.67 17.37
C TYR A 218 39.87 -2.64 15.86
N LEU A 219 39.05 -1.87 15.15
CA LEU A 219 38.97 -1.84 13.70
C LEU A 219 39.38 -0.43 13.17
N ASP A 220 40.41 0.17 13.76
CA ASP A 220 40.92 1.50 13.37
C ASP A 220 41.33 1.59 11.89
N TYR A 221 41.52 0.44 11.23
CA TYR A 221 41.82 0.34 9.81
C TYR A 221 40.59 0.44 8.92
N LEU A 222 39.38 0.41 9.48
CA LEU A 222 38.16 0.55 8.69
C LEU A 222 37.69 2.00 8.68
N PRO A 223 37.26 2.52 7.53
CA PRO A 223 36.56 3.80 7.46
C PRO A 223 35.23 3.74 8.21
N ASP A 224 34.87 4.85 8.86
CA ASP A 224 33.61 5.01 9.59
C ASP A 224 32.38 4.84 8.70
N GLN A 225 32.57 4.95 7.39
CA GLN A 225 31.47 5.02 6.44
C GLN A 225 31.88 4.57 5.05
N TYR A 226 31.04 3.76 4.44
CA TYR A 226 31.13 3.36 3.03
C TYR A 226 29.98 3.89 2.23
N GLN A 227 30.22 4.23 0.95
CA GLN A 227 29.19 4.72 0.04
C GLN A 227 29.24 3.93 -1.28
N SER A 228 28.06 3.70 -1.86
CA SER A 228 27.93 3.14 -3.20
C SER A 228 26.76 3.75 -3.95
N SER A 229 26.80 3.67 -5.29
CA SER A 229 25.74 4.11 -6.17
C SER A 229 25.59 3.09 -7.29
N ASP A 230 24.63 2.19 -7.15
CA ASP A 230 24.51 1.01 -7.98
C ASP A 230 23.13 0.91 -8.64
N PRO A 231 23.05 0.37 -9.87
CA PRO A 231 21.79 0.08 -10.51
C PRO A 231 21.12 -1.14 -9.91
N PHE A 232 19.79 -1.18 -9.98
CA PHE A 232 19.00 -2.36 -9.67
C PHE A 232 17.90 -2.58 -10.69
N VAL A 233 17.45 -3.81 -10.78
CA VAL A 233 16.26 -4.22 -11.54
C VAL A 233 15.32 -5.00 -10.64
N GLY A 234 14.03 -4.95 -10.92
CA GLY A 234 13.05 -5.62 -10.09
C GLY A 234 11.78 -6.01 -10.84
N PHE A 235 11.03 -6.90 -10.20
CA PHE A 235 9.68 -7.29 -10.57
C PHE A 235 8.70 -6.76 -9.54
N VAL A 236 7.63 -6.12 -10.00
CA VAL A 236 6.60 -5.48 -9.17
C VAL A 236 5.28 -6.20 -9.33
N LEU A 237 4.58 -6.40 -8.22
CA LEU A 237 3.23 -6.94 -8.19
C LEU A 237 2.35 -6.05 -7.31
N GLU A 238 1.43 -5.29 -7.93
CA GLU A 238 0.47 -4.44 -7.21
C GLU A 238 -0.87 -5.18 -7.07
N PHE A 239 -1.32 -5.37 -5.83
CA PHE A 239 -2.63 -5.91 -5.49
C PHE A 239 -3.54 -4.80 -4.98
N SER A 240 -4.75 -4.72 -5.52
CA SER A 240 -5.76 -3.75 -5.10
C SER A 240 -7.16 -4.33 -5.13
N SER A 241 -8.07 -3.69 -4.40
CA SER A 241 -9.51 -4.00 -4.43
C SER A 241 -10.29 -2.74 -4.83
N PRO A 242 -10.45 -2.47 -6.15
CA PRO A 242 -11.10 -1.25 -6.63
C PRO A 242 -12.53 -1.07 -6.13
N ARG A 243 -13.22 -2.18 -5.86
CA ARG A 243 -14.59 -2.17 -5.32
C ARG A 243 -14.65 -1.66 -3.89
N LEU A 244 -13.62 -1.90 -3.08
CA LEU A 244 -13.52 -1.42 -1.70
C LEU A 244 -12.84 -0.06 -1.62
N SER A 245 -11.71 0.10 -2.28
CA SER A 245 -10.96 1.35 -2.33
C SER A 245 -10.12 1.46 -3.60
N GLU A 246 -10.27 2.53 -4.34
CA GLU A 246 -9.43 2.83 -5.50
C GLU A 246 -8.07 3.42 -5.09
N LYS A 247 -7.97 3.94 -3.87
CA LYS A 247 -6.80 4.68 -3.38
C LYS A 247 -5.76 3.78 -2.71
N ALA A 248 -6.19 2.67 -2.13
CA ALA A 248 -5.31 1.75 -1.41
C ALA A 248 -4.86 0.58 -2.29
N ALA A 249 -3.59 0.22 -2.18
CA ALA A 249 -3.03 -0.98 -2.79
C ALA A 249 -1.93 -1.56 -1.89
N ILE A 250 -1.68 -2.85 -2.05
CA ILE A 250 -0.49 -3.53 -1.52
C ILE A 250 0.45 -3.75 -2.69
N GLU A 251 1.70 -3.39 -2.53
CA GLU A 251 2.72 -3.63 -3.56
C GLU A 251 3.83 -4.50 -3.00
N THR A 252 4.17 -5.55 -3.73
CA THR A 252 5.34 -6.40 -3.49
C THR A 252 6.32 -6.17 -4.63
N GLU A 253 7.59 -5.97 -4.30
CA GLU A 253 8.65 -5.79 -5.27
C GLU A 253 9.84 -6.68 -4.91
N VAL A 254 10.31 -7.47 -5.86
CA VAL A 254 11.53 -8.28 -5.73
C VAL A 254 12.60 -7.62 -6.57
N GLN A 255 13.71 -7.22 -5.94
CA GLN A 255 14.82 -6.51 -6.59
C GLN A 255 16.09 -7.35 -6.56
N LEU A 256 16.82 -7.33 -7.66
CA LEU A 256 18.19 -7.84 -7.75
C LEU A 256 19.13 -6.63 -7.72
N ILE A 257 20.03 -6.63 -6.74
CA ILE A 257 20.93 -5.51 -6.44
C ILE A 257 22.35 -6.04 -6.37
N LYS A 258 23.28 -5.38 -7.07
CA LYS A 258 24.72 -5.59 -6.90
C LYS A 258 25.29 -4.27 -6.37
N GLN A 259 25.80 -4.27 -5.15
CA GLN A 259 26.43 -3.10 -4.52
C GLN A 259 27.93 -3.30 -4.46
N VAL A 260 28.67 -2.25 -4.79
CA VAL A 260 30.14 -2.23 -4.74
C VAL A 260 30.56 -1.05 -3.87
N PHE A 261 31.22 -1.38 -2.78
CA PHE A 261 31.76 -0.39 -1.85
C PHE A 261 33.28 -0.46 -1.89
N SER A 262 33.94 0.69 -2.05
CA SER A 262 35.40 0.83 -2.00
C SER A 262 35.73 2.11 -1.27
N GLU A 263 36.54 2.01 -0.26
CA GLU A 263 37.07 3.16 0.49
C GLU A 263 38.53 2.92 0.82
N GLU A 264 39.31 4.00 0.82
CA GLU A 264 40.74 4.02 1.12
C GLU A 264 40.98 4.86 2.38
N VAL A 265 41.78 4.32 3.29
CA VAL A 265 42.28 5.04 4.47
C VAL A 265 43.78 5.22 4.31
N ARG A 266 44.22 6.47 4.34
CA ARG A 266 45.65 6.83 4.28
C ARG A 266 46.13 7.31 5.64
N ARG A 267 47.26 6.74 6.09
CA ARG A 267 47.96 7.18 7.32
C ARG A 267 49.39 7.57 6.96
N ASP A 268 49.72 8.80 7.27
CA ASP A 268 51.05 9.35 7.06
C ASP A 268 51.84 9.32 8.40
N TYR A 269 52.92 8.50 8.45
CA TYR A 269 53.85 8.50 9.55
C TYR A 269 55.19 9.11 9.11
N PRO A 270 56.12 9.46 10.05
CA PRO A 270 57.35 10.14 9.71
C PRO A 270 58.28 9.37 8.73
N THR A 271 58.18 8.04 8.67
CA THR A 271 59.06 7.18 7.90
C THR A 271 58.33 6.23 6.93
N ILE A 272 56.98 6.14 7.03
CA ILE A 272 56.15 5.24 6.21
C ILE A 272 54.83 5.92 5.92
N VAL A 273 54.26 5.55 4.79
CA VAL A 273 52.86 5.84 4.41
C VAL A 273 52.13 4.50 4.30
N GLU A 274 51.06 4.36 5.05
CA GLU A 274 50.16 3.20 4.96
C GLU A 274 48.92 3.59 4.20
N LEU A 275 48.58 2.78 3.18
CA LEU A 275 47.38 2.88 2.39
C LEU A 275 46.57 1.58 2.60
N GLU A 276 45.38 1.70 3.12
CA GLU A 276 44.47 0.57 3.40
C GLU A 276 43.22 0.71 2.56
N GLU A 277 43.07 -0.12 1.55
CA GLU A 277 41.88 -0.16 0.71
C GLU A 277 40.98 -1.33 1.11
N THR A 278 39.72 -1.03 1.35
CA THR A 278 38.69 -2.04 1.62
C THR A 278 37.68 -2.06 0.48
N LEU A 279 37.54 -3.21 -0.17
CA LEU A 279 36.59 -3.44 -1.25
C LEU A 279 35.61 -4.54 -0.85
N PHE A 280 34.32 -4.30 -0.97
CA PHE A 280 33.33 -5.37 -0.87
C PHE A 280 32.22 -5.26 -1.89
N THR A 281 31.89 -6.41 -2.47
CA THR A 281 30.81 -6.57 -3.44
C THR A 281 29.72 -7.43 -2.83
N LEU A 282 28.49 -6.91 -2.80
CA LEU A 282 27.32 -7.59 -2.24
C LEU A 282 26.29 -7.82 -3.33
N ASN A 283 25.86 -9.07 -3.51
CA ASN A 283 24.78 -9.43 -4.41
C ASN A 283 23.57 -9.83 -3.56
N THR A 284 22.50 -9.03 -3.64
CA THR A 284 21.35 -9.11 -2.77
C THR A 284 20.06 -9.30 -3.57
N LEU A 285 19.22 -10.22 -3.10
CA LEU A 285 17.82 -10.32 -3.51
C LEU A 285 16.96 -9.68 -2.43
N SER A 286 16.33 -8.55 -2.77
CA SER A 286 15.54 -7.75 -1.83
C SER A 286 14.05 -7.94 -2.08
N PHE A 287 13.33 -8.36 -1.04
CA PHE A 287 11.87 -8.51 -1.03
C PHE A 287 11.25 -7.33 -0.30
N ASN A 288 10.52 -6.51 -1.01
CA ASN A 288 9.90 -5.30 -0.49
C ASN A 288 8.39 -5.45 -0.46
N TYR A 289 7.77 -5.20 0.69
CA TYR A 289 6.32 -5.21 0.90
C TYR A 289 5.88 -3.84 1.35
N SER A 290 4.80 -3.32 0.78
CA SER A 290 4.32 -1.98 1.13
C SER A 290 2.82 -1.81 1.00
N LEU A 291 2.33 -0.87 1.79
CA LEU A 291 1.04 -0.24 1.58
C LEU A 291 1.24 1.03 0.74
N LYS A 292 0.43 1.17 -0.28
CA LYS A 292 0.43 2.30 -1.22
C LYS A 292 -0.88 3.05 -1.13
N TYR A 293 -0.80 4.35 -0.94
CA TYR A 293 -1.95 5.23 -0.97
C TYR A 293 -1.82 6.23 -2.13
N LYS A 294 -2.82 6.22 -3.02
CA LYS A 294 -2.89 7.06 -4.22
C LYS A 294 -3.75 8.29 -3.93
N PHE A 295 -3.24 9.46 -4.24
CA PHE A 295 -3.99 10.71 -4.18
C PHE A 295 -4.70 10.95 -5.51
N ASN A 296 -5.70 11.82 -5.48
CA ASN A 296 -6.38 12.19 -6.71
C ASN A 296 -5.44 13.03 -7.60
N GLY A 297 -5.47 12.76 -8.89
CA GLY A 297 -4.71 13.52 -9.87
C GLY A 297 -5.26 13.30 -11.27
N ASN A 298 -5.42 14.39 -12.04
CA ASN A 298 -6.02 14.31 -13.38
C ASN A 298 -5.08 13.68 -14.42
N LYS A 299 -3.84 14.18 -14.49
CA LYS A 299 -2.83 13.71 -15.44
C LYS A 299 -1.74 12.88 -14.79
N LEU A 300 -1.39 13.22 -13.57
CA LEU A 300 -0.42 12.55 -12.73
C LEU A 300 -1.08 12.20 -11.40
N THR A 301 -0.90 10.99 -10.95
CA THR A 301 -1.43 10.49 -9.67
C THR A 301 -0.29 10.42 -8.67
N PRO A 302 -0.21 11.34 -7.70
CA PRO A 302 0.73 11.25 -6.61
C PRO A 302 0.41 10.05 -5.72
N PHE A 303 1.42 9.46 -5.11
CA PHE A 303 1.24 8.39 -4.13
C PHE A 303 2.32 8.41 -3.06
N ILE A 304 1.98 7.85 -1.92
CA ILE A 304 2.90 7.54 -0.83
C ILE A 304 2.92 6.03 -0.61
N GLN A 305 4.05 5.53 -0.17
CA GLN A 305 4.24 4.11 0.15
C GLN A 305 5.07 3.98 1.42
N GLY A 306 4.82 2.91 2.16
CA GLY A 306 5.65 2.54 3.30
C GLY A 306 5.51 1.06 3.59
N GLY A 307 6.59 0.46 4.05
CA GLY A 307 6.61 -0.97 4.28
C GLY A 307 7.92 -1.51 4.82
N GLY A 308 8.04 -2.83 4.75
CA GLY A 308 9.22 -3.58 5.16
C GLY A 308 10.03 -4.07 3.97
N THR A 309 11.30 -4.31 4.22
CA THR A 309 12.21 -5.01 3.32
C THR A 309 12.82 -6.21 4.04
N TYR A 310 12.99 -7.29 3.28
CA TYR A 310 13.73 -8.48 3.66
C TYR A 310 14.78 -8.73 2.59
N ASP A 311 16.05 -8.59 2.94
CA ASP A 311 17.16 -8.71 2.03
C ASP A 311 17.89 -10.04 2.26
N TYR A 312 18.08 -10.78 1.19
CA TYR A 312 18.85 -12.03 1.17
C TYR A 312 20.15 -11.82 0.40
N LEU A 313 21.26 -11.82 1.13
CA LEU A 313 22.60 -11.75 0.57
C LEU A 313 23.01 -13.16 0.10
N PHE A 314 22.97 -13.39 -1.20
CA PHE A 314 23.31 -14.71 -1.77
C PHE A 314 24.78 -14.85 -2.16
N ARG A 315 25.48 -13.72 -2.33
CA ARG A 315 26.92 -13.72 -2.61
C ARG A 315 27.56 -12.43 -2.09
N SER A 316 28.67 -12.59 -1.35
CA SER A 316 29.56 -11.50 -0.95
C SER A 316 30.98 -11.82 -1.37
N ASN A 317 31.75 -10.80 -1.69
CA ASN A 317 33.18 -10.86 -1.90
C ASN A 317 33.78 -9.66 -1.19
N THR A 318 34.78 -9.89 -0.35
CA THR A 318 35.49 -8.84 0.39
C THR A 318 36.97 -8.97 0.16
N GLU A 319 37.63 -7.86 -0.05
CA GLU A 319 39.07 -7.74 -0.24
C GLU A 319 39.58 -6.61 0.65
N PHE A 320 40.70 -6.84 1.31
CA PHE A 320 41.42 -5.82 2.06
C PHE A 320 42.84 -5.79 1.51
N ILE A 321 43.29 -4.61 1.09
CA ILE A 321 44.61 -4.40 0.51
C ILE A 321 45.34 -3.40 1.41
N GLU A 322 46.47 -3.80 1.95
CA GLU A 322 47.36 -2.96 2.73
C GLU A 322 48.62 -2.71 1.92
N GLU A 323 48.95 -1.46 1.68
CA GLU A 323 50.17 -1.06 1.01
C GLU A 323 50.97 -0.16 1.95
N THR A 324 52.19 -0.58 2.25
CA THR A 324 53.11 0.19 3.07
C THR A 324 54.25 0.71 2.20
N VAL A 325 54.33 2.02 2.07
CA VAL A 325 55.40 2.70 1.31
C VAL A 325 56.39 3.29 2.27
N PHE A 326 57.64 2.75 2.24
CA PHE A 326 58.76 3.26 3.00
C PHE A 326 59.42 4.46 2.29
N LEU A 327 59.78 5.53 3.02
CA LEU A 327 60.44 6.69 2.43
C LEU A 327 61.80 6.36 1.78
N ASN A 328 62.34 5.15 1.99
CA ASN A 328 63.57 4.66 1.39
C ASN A 328 63.32 3.78 0.14
N GLU A 329 62.25 3.99 -0.59
CA GLU A 329 61.90 3.35 -1.89
C GLU A 329 61.51 1.89 -1.83
N LYS A 330 61.17 1.32 -0.67
CA LYS A 330 60.65 -0.05 -0.60
C LYS A 330 59.12 -0.02 -0.39
N GLU A 331 58.43 -0.57 -1.36
CA GLU A 331 56.98 -0.83 -1.32
C GLU A 331 56.71 -2.28 -0.93
N VAL A 332 55.74 -2.49 -0.01
CA VAL A 332 55.30 -3.85 0.38
C VAL A 332 53.78 -3.83 0.34
N THR A 333 53.20 -4.67 -0.54
CA THR A 333 51.76 -4.84 -0.65
C THR A 333 51.35 -6.19 -0.07
N THR A 334 50.35 -6.17 0.79
CA THR A 334 49.76 -7.39 1.38
C THR A 334 48.27 -7.37 1.10
N SER A 335 47.72 -8.46 0.60
CA SER A 335 46.28 -8.58 0.33
C SER A 335 45.67 -9.72 1.14
N TYR A 336 44.50 -9.45 1.70
CA TYR A 336 43.71 -10.44 2.43
C TYR A 336 42.37 -10.62 1.73
N SER A 337 41.93 -11.84 1.49
CA SER A 337 40.61 -12.14 0.94
C SER A 337 39.65 -12.51 2.07
N ASN A 338 38.41 -12.04 1.92
CA ASN A 338 37.29 -12.29 2.84
C ASN A 338 37.56 -11.94 4.32
N PRO A 339 38.07 -10.72 4.63
CA PRO A 339 38.32 -10.32 6.00
C PRO A 339 37.04 -10.06 6.81
N PHE A 340 35.90 -9.91 6.14
CA PHE A 340 34.61 -9.58 6.77
C PHE A 340 33.50 -10.54 6.39
N ASP A 341 32.63 -10.84 7.37
CA ASP A 341 31.41 -11.59 7.18
C ASP A 341 30.18 -10.68 7.29
N PHE A 342 29.26 -10.85 6.36
CA PHE A 342 27.97 -10.14 6.35
C PHE A 342 26.83 -11.07 6.73
N LYS A 343 25.79 -10.51 7.39
CA LYS A 343 24.57 -11.26 7.67
C LYS A 343 23.85 -11.60 6.37
N LYS A 344 23.57 -12.87 6.16
CA LYS A 344 22.85 -13.36 4.97
C LYS A 344 21.43 -12.82 4.88
N TYR A 345 20.81 -12.52 6.03
CA TYR A 345 19.44 -12.05 6.12
C TYR A 345 19.41 -10.71 6.85
N GLN A 346 18.81 -9.72 6.22
CA GLN A 346 18.69 -8.38 6.78
C GLN A 346 17.24 -7.96 6.72
N LEU A 347 16.78 -7.28 7.75
CA LEU A 347 15.44 -6.74 7.85
C LEU A 347 15.51 -5.23 7.92
N GLY A 348 14.54 -4.58 7.33
CA GLY A 348 14.46 -3.14 7.34
C GLY A 348 13.06 -2.63 7.09
N PHE A 349 12.96 -1.33 7.09
CA PHE A 349 11.75 -0.61 6.69
C PHE A 349 12.09 0.50 5.71
N TRP A 350 11.09 0.91 4.99
CA TRP A 350 11.24 1.96 4.00
C TRP A 350 9.98 2.80 3.84
N ALA A 351 10.19 4.02 3.39
CA ALA A 351 9.12 4.93 2.99
C ALA A 351 9.48 5.59 1.66
N GLY A 352 8.47 5.90 0.87
CA GLY A 352 8.68 6.52 -0.42
C GLY A 352 7.48 7.32 -0.90
N ILE A 353 7.77 8.20 -1.84
CA ILE A 353 6.79 9.03 -2.53
C ILE A 353 6.98 8.89 -4.03
N GLY A 354 5.94 9.10 -4.79
CA GLY A 354 6.06 9.01 -6.23
C GLY A 354 4.90 9.62 -6.98
N LEU A 355 5.06 9.62 -8.29
CA LEU A 355 4.07 10.06 -9.26
C LEU A 355 3.84 8.94 -10.26
N SER A 356 2.59 8.66 -10.59
CA SER A 356 2.25 7.71 -11.65
C SER A 356 1.39 8.34 -12.72
N LYS A 357 1.56 7.85 -13.95
CA LYS A 357 0.80 8.27 -15.13
C LYS A 357 0.29 7.05 -15.87
N ARG A 358 -0.99 7.04 -16.21
CA ARG A 358 -1.55 6.03 -17.09
C ARG A 358 -1.16 6.34 -18.55
N ILE A 359 -0.65 5.33 -19.25
CA ILE A 359 -0.27 5.38 -20.66
C ILE A 359 -1.02 4.23 -21.36
N LYS A 360 -2.13 4.57 -22.01
CA LYS A 360 -3.08 3.58 -22.58
C LYS A 360 -3.58 2.63 -21.48
N GLN A 361 -3.31 1.31 -21.63
CA GLN A 361 -3.67 0.26 -20.68
C GLN A 361 -2.58 -0.01 -19.62
N ASN A 362 -1.47 0.73 -19.64
CA ASN A 362 -0.33 0.52 -18.76
C ASN A 362 -0.14 1.73 -17.84
N LYS A 363 0.67 1.57 -16.80
CA LYS A 363 1.01 2.64 -15.88
C LYS A 363 2.53 2.76 -15.72
N LEU A 364 3.04 3.96 -15.94
CA LEU A 364 4.42 4.35 -15.61
C LEU A 364 4.41 5.08 -14.28
N ALA A 365 5.33 4.73 -13.39
CA ALA A 365 5.52 5.47 -12.15
C ALA A 365 6.99 5.76 -11.89
N ALA A 366 7.25 6.96 -11.35
CA ALA A 366 8.54 7.38 -10.82
C ALA A 366 8.43 7.45 -9.30
N ARG A 367 9.44 6.96 -8.58
CA ARG A 367 9.45 6.85 -7.12
C ARG A 367 10.80 7.22 -6.55
N ILE A 368 10.77 7.92 -5.43
CA ILE A 368 11.90 8.15 -4.53
C ILE A 368 11.61 7.36 -3.26
N ARG A 369 12.59 6.60 -2.77
CA ARG A 369 12.50 5.77 -1.57
C ARG A 369 13.69 6.03 -0.66
N TYR A 370 13.43 6.08 0.64
CA TYR A 370 14.42 5.96 1.69
C TYR A 370 14.18 4.66 2.45
N SER A 371 15.25 3.89 2.67
CA SER A 371 15.20 2.65 3.45
C SER A 371 16.35 2.57 4.44
N ASN A 372 16.09 1.85 5.53
CA ASN A 372 17.07 1.53 6.55
C ASN A 372 17.00 0.03 6.81
N THR A 373 18.13 -0.66 6.62
CA THR A 373 18.28 -2.07 6.97
C THR A 373 19.25 -2.20 8.14
N THR A 374 18.85 -2.97 9.13
CA THR A 374 19.63 -3.25 10.32
C THR A 374 20.35 -4.60 10.17
N LEU A 375 21.36 -4.84 11.01
CA LEU A 375 22.04 -6.12 11.10
C LEU A 375 22.92 -6.47 9.87
N PHE A 376 23.53 -5.47 9.27
CA PHE A 376 24.39 -5.64 8.11
C PHE A 376 25.65 -6.50 8.39
N SER A 377 26.30 -6.34 9.55
CA SER A 377 27.47 -7.08 9.94
C SER A 377 27.15 -8.37 10.72
N ALA A 378 27.92 -9.43 10.50
CA ALA A 378 27.88 -10.66 11.27
C ALA A 378 28.70 -10.59 12.56
N HIS A 379 29.65 -9.67 12.67
CA HIS A 379 30.47 -9.48 13.85
C HIS A 379 29.67 -8.84 14.99
N GLN A 380 29.78 -9.41 16.20
CA GLN A 380 29.04 -8.92 17.38
C GLN A 380 29.54 -7.54 17.86
N GLU A 381 30.79 -7.22 17.60
CA GLU A 381 31.47 -6.00 18.04
C GLU A 381 31.31 -4.84 17.05
N MET A 382 30.85 -5.13 15.82
CA MET A 382 30.66 -4.18 14.74
C MET A 382 29.17 -4.00 14.45
N HIS A 383 28.61 -2.86 14.77
CA HIS A 383 27.26 -2.50 14.35
C HIS A 383 27.34 -1.72 13.05
N ALA A 384 26.73 -2.26 12.00
CA ALA A 384 26.63 -1.56 10.74
C ALA A 384 25.16 -1.40 10.34
N ASN A 385 24.76 -0.17 10.06
CA ASN A 385 23.45 0.17 9.53
C ASN A 385 23.61 0.60 8.07
N ASN A 386 22.73 0.09 7.21
CA ASN A 386 22.70 0.44 5.81
C ASN A 386 21.52 1.39 5.54
N TYR A 387 21.83 2.61 5.16
CA TYR A 387 20.88 3.65 4.78
C TYR A 387 20.88 3.78 3.26
N ASN A 388 19.71 3.60 2.66
CA ASN A 388 19.61 3.64 1.21
C ASN A 388 18.65 4.74 0.77
N PHE A 389 19.04 5.43 -0.30
CA PHE A 389 18.20 6.37 -1.02
C PHE A 389 18.12 5.93 -2.47
N SER A 390 16.93 5.63 -2.97
CA SER A 390 16.77 5.16 -4.34
C SER A 390 15.81 6.02 -5.16
N PHE A 391 16.13 6.14 -6.45
CA PHE A 391 15.23 6.62 -7.48
C PHE A 391 14.91 5.46 -8.42
N SER A 392 13.63 5.23 -8.70
CA SER A 392 13.19 4.15 -9.57
C SER A 392 12.07 4.56 -10.51
N LEU A 393 12.05 3.90 -11.66
CA LEU A 393 10.94 3.88 -12.58
C LEU A 393 10.31 2.49 -12.56
N SER A 394 8.99 2.41 -12.60
CA SER A 394 8.27 1.14 -12.73
C SER A 394 7.24 1.24 -13.84
N PHE A 395 7.10 0.14 -14.59
CA PHE A 395 6.12 -0.02 -15.64
C PHE A 395 5.23 -1.21 -15.30
N THR A 396 3.92 -0.99 -15.17
CA THR A 396 2.95 -2.02 -14.79
C THR A 396 1.89 -2.20 -15.87
N PHE A 397 1.46 -3.46 -16.07
CA PHE A 397 0.50 -3.88 -17.09
C PHE A 397 -0.90 -3.96 -16.49
N GLU A 398 -1.77 -2.96 -16.78
CA GLU A 398 -3.13 -2.87 -16.21
C GLU A 398 -4.20 -3.57 -17.05
#